data_a4d464bb5e47f3934132841a2811e2bf
#
_entry.id   a4d464bb5e47f3934132841a2811e2bf
#
_cell.length_a   1.000
_cell.length_b   1.000
_cell.length_c   1.000
_cell.angle_alpha   90.00
_cell.angle_beta   90.00
_cell.angle_gamma   90.00
#
_symmetry.space_group_name_H-M   'P 1'
#
loop_
_entity.id
_entity.type
_entity.pdbx_description
1 polymer ?
#
loop_
_entity_poly.entity_id
_entity_poly.type
_entity_poly.pdbx_seq_one_letter_code
_entity_poly.pdbx_strand_id
1 'polypeptide(L)'
;MLLQEVRKQLMAHKIIAVYGNSGSYKTTTALSLARYMASKGTNIILVGADTTKPLLPVAAPLESKFAGSLGKALSSVDFDRDMILKNIYMATDHVGILSYNIRENANTYAVVSQERIDDLYMQLRQQSDTDIIVDCTSDISQSKLTAKAVITADVVIELLTCDTNGLVFDGSQEPILQSEQYTYRKFVRMMSFSSVFKQDEAAMKNAMGRISGTIPYCPKAAEYLNQGTLLTKGVDDRTYNTTIKSLAEIIMKEE
;
A
#
# COMPACT_ATOMS: atom_id res chain seq x y z
N MET A 1 6.23 -23.64 -25.02
CA MET A 1 5.18 -23.91 -24.03
C MET A 1 5.75 -23.97 -22.62
N LEU A 2 6.62 -24.94 -22.29
CA LEU A 2 7.22 -25.06 -20.94
C LEU A 2 7.97 -23.81 -20.47
N LEU A 3 8.76 -23.16 -21.34
CA LEU A 3 9.49 -21.91 -21.04
C LEU A 3 8.59 -20.69 -20.85
N GLN A 4 7.40 -20.69 -21.48
CA GLN A 4 6.40 -19.64 -21.26
C GLN A 4 5.58 -19.87 -20.00
N GLU A 5 5.33 -21.14 -19.63
CA GLU A 5 4.72 -21.49 -18.35
C GLU A 5 5.69 -21.26 -17.18
N VAL A 6 6.97 -21.63 -17.33
CA VAL A 6 8.02 -21.34 -16.34
C VAL A 6 8.25 -19.82 -16.24
N ARG A 7 8.19 -19.05 -17.33
CA ARG A 7 8.19 -17.59 -17.28
C ARG A 7 6.93 -17.04 -16.62
N LYS A 8 5.76 -17.64 -16.85
CA LYS A 8 4.51 -17.26 -16.19
C LYS A 8 4.49 -17.61 -14.70
N GLN A 9 5.19 -18.67 -14.29
CA GLN A 9 5.43 -19.01 -12.87
C GLN A 9 6.58 -18.20 -12.24
N LEU A 10 7.50 -17.68 -13.05
CA LEU A 10 8.53 -16.71 -12.66
C LEU A 10 8.05 -15.26 -12.83
N MET A 11 6.81 -15.05 -13.29
CA MET A 11 6.18 -13.74 -13.27
C MET A 11 5.96 -13.35 -11.81
N ALA A 12 6.97 -12.71 -11.33
CA ALA A 12 7.22 -12.35 -9.98
C ALA A 12 5.97 -11.69 -9.39
N HIS A 13 5.48 -12.27 -8.31
CA HIS A 13 4.53 -11.60 -7.43
C HIS A 13 5.06 -10.21 -7.15
N LYS A 14 4.19 -9.23 -7.32
CA LYS A 14 4.60 -7.82 -7.25
C LYS A 14 4.52 -7.33 -5.82
N ILE A 15 5.51 -6.52 -5.45
CA ILE A 15 5.41 -5.64 -4.30
C ILE A 15 4.99 -4.26 -4.82
N ILE A 16 3.85 -3.78 -4.33
CA ILE A 16 3.23 -2.51 -4.71
C ILE A 16 3.24 -1.61 -3.49
N ALA A 17 3.96 -0.50 -3.54
CA ALA A 17 3.95 0.49 -2.47
C ALA A 17 2.94 1.59 -2.78
N VAL A 18 2.01 1.86 -1.85
CA VAL A 18 1.07 2.98 -1.93
C VAL A 18 1.57 4.08 -1.01
N TYR A 19 2.19 5.11 -1.59
CA TYR A 19 2.87 6.19 -0.93
C TYR A 19 2.24 7.54 -1.26
N GLY A 20 2.54 8.59 -0.52
CA GLY A 20 2.04 9.95 -0.81
C GLY A 20 1.80 10.77 0.44
N ASN A 21 1.32 12.01 0.28
CA ASN A 21 1.14 12.93 1.40
C ASN A 21 -0.01 12.53 2.35
N SER A 22 -0.08 13.15 3.50
CA SER A 22 -1.15 12.92 4.47
C SER A 22 -2.51 13.31 3.86
N GLY A 23 -3.53 12.48 4.08
CA GLY A 23 -4.86 12.73 3.52
C GLY A 23 -5.03 12.36 2.04
N SER A 24 -4.02 11.78 1.38
CA SER A 24 -4.09 11.45 -0.05
C SER A 24 -4.82 10.14 -0.38
N TYR A 25 -5.62 9.59 0.52
CA TYR A 25 -6.38 8.34 0.29
C TYR A 25 -5.53 7.07 0.14
N LYS A 26 -4.29 7.02 0.68
CA LYS A 26 -3.40 5.84 0.58
C LYS A 26 -4.08 4.55 1.03
N THR A 27 -4.51 4.48 2.28
CA THR A 27 -5.18 3.30 2.85
C THR A 27 -6.44 2.93 2.07
N THR A 28 -7.27 3.91 1.69
CA THR A 28 -8.48 3.69 0.89
C THR A 28 -8.13 3.09 -0.48
N THR A 29 -7.10 3.60 -1.13
CA THR A 29 -6.62 3.10 -2.43
C THR A 29 -6.03 1.71 -2.30
N ALA A 30 -5.18 1.46 -1.29
CA ALA A 30 -4.59 0.14 -1.03
C ALA A 30 -5.66 -0.93 -0.82
N LEU A 31 -6.68 -0.65 0.00
CA LEU A 31 -7.80 -1.56 0.25
C LEU A 31 -8.66 -1.79 -0.99
N SER A 32 -8.97 -0.72 -1.74
CA SER A 32 -9.79 -0.83 -2.96
C SER A 32 -9.06 -1.59 -4.06
N LEU A 33 -7.75 -1.39 -4.19
CA LEU A 33 -6.89 -2.11 -5.12
C LEU A 33 -6.81 -3.59 -4.74
N ALA A 34 -6.55 -3.90 -3.46
CA ALA A 34 -6.53 -5.28 -2.95
C ALA A 34 -7.86 -5.99 -3.22
N ARG A 35 -8.99 -5.34 -2.93
CA ARG A 35 -10.32 -5.90 -3.22
C ARG A 35 -10.51 -6.16 -4.71
N TYR A 36 -10.12 -5.23 -5.58
CA TYR A 36 -10.25 -5.40 -7.02
C TYR A 36 -9.39 -6.56 -7.53
N MET A 37 -8.11 -6.63 -7.14
CA MET A 37 -7.20 -7.70 -7.57
C MET A 37 -7.65 -9.06 -7.02
N ALA A 38 -8.08 -9.13 -5.76
CA ALA A 38 -8.66 -10.33 -5.17
C ALA A 38 -9.92 -10.81 -5.90
N SER A 39 -10.76 -9.90 -6.41
CA SER A 39 -11.93 -10.25 -7.25
C SER A 39 -11.55 -10.87 -8.60
N LYS A 40 -10.28 -10.80 -8.99
CA LYS A 40 -9.70 -11.45 -10.18
C LYS A 40 -8.96 -12.75 -9.86
N GLY A 41 -9.04 -13.21 -8.60
CA GLY A 41 -8.42 -14.44 -8.14
C GLY A 41 -6.96 -14.29 -7.66
N THR A 42 -6.46 -13.05 -7.53
CA THR A 42 -5.11 -12.79 -7.00
C THR A 42 -5.13 -12.84 -5.48
N ASN A 43 -4.20 -13.60 -4.87
CA ASN A 43 -3.97 -13.55 -3.44
C ASN A 43 -3.16 -12.30 -3.08
N ILE A 44 -3.54 -11.61 -2.02
CA ILE A 44 -2.94 -10.35 -1.59
C ILE A 44 -2.56 -10.41 -0.12
N ILE A 45 -1.37 -9.94 0.23
CA ILE A 45 -1.02 -9.54 1.59
C ILE A 45 -0.98 -8.00 1.63
N LEU A 46 -1.87 -7.40 2.40
CA LEU A 46 -1.82 -5.98 2.75
C LEU A 46 -0.91 -5.78 3.94
N VAL A 47 0.18 -5.02 3.74
CA VAL A 47 1.14 -4.69 4.80
C VAL A 47 0.94 -3.25 5.25
N GLY A 48 0.69 -3.04 6.55
CA GLY A 48 0.59 -1.71 7.15
C GLY A 48 1.95 -1.20 7.61
N ALA A 49 2.54 -0.27 6.87
CA ALA A 49 3.81 0.35 7.24
C ALA A 49 3.65 1.57 8.18
N ASP A 50 2.42 2.02 8.45
CA ASP A 50 2.16 3.06 9.45
C ASP A 50 2.16 2.46 10.86
N THR A 51 3.27 2.62 11.55
CA THR A 51 3.47 2.15 12.92
C THR A 51 3.03 3.16 13.98
N THR A 52 2.58 4.34 13.58
CA THR A 52 2.10 5.40 14.46
C THR A 52 0.58 5.36 14.58
N LYS A 53 -0.09 5.15 13.46
CA LYS A 53 -1.54 5.15 13.33
C LYS A 53 -1.99 4.02 12.40
N PRO A 54 -1.91 2.75 12.83
CA PRO A 54 -2.27 1.61 11.99
C PRO A 54 -3.77 1.59 11.71
N LEU A 55 -4.18 1.88 10.48
CA LEU A 55 -5.58 1.95 10.06
C LEU A 55 -6.12 0.62 9.51
N LEU A 56 -5.27 -0.26 9.00
CA LEU A 56 -5.71 -1.51 8.36
C LEU A 56 -6.57 -2.40 9.29
N PRO A 57 -6.27 -2.54 10.60
CA PRO A 57 -7.11 -3.32 11.49
C PRO A 57 -8.53 -2.74 11.69
N VAL A 58 -8.67 -1.42 11.58
CA VAL A 58 -10.00 -0.77 11.68
C VAL A 58 -10.75 -0.86 10.36
N ALA A 59 -10.02 -0.75 9.26
CA ALA A 59 -10.58 -0.78 7.91
C ALA A 59 -11.06 -2.18 7.48
N ALA A 60 -10.53 -3.22 8.12
CA ALA A 60 -10.95 -4.61 8.01
C ALA A 60 -10.89 -5.23 9.42
N PRO A 61 -11.94 -5.12 10.21
CA PRO A 61 -11.93 -5.47 11.63
C PRO A 61 -11.41 -6.87 11.88
N LEU A 62 -10.45 -6.97 12.80
CA LEU A 62 -9.92 -8.23 13.27
C LEU A 62 -10.94 -8.91 14.17
N GLU A 63 -11.01 -10.23 14.14
CA GLU A 63 -11.72 -10.97 15.13
C GLU A 63 -11.12 -10.72 16.52
N SER A 64 -11.97 -10.64 17.54
CA SER A 64 -11.53 -10.33 18.91
C SER A 64 -10.48 -11.29 19.48
N LYS A 65 -10.36 -12.49 18.90
CA LYS A 65 -9.41 -13.53 19.29
C LYS A 65 -8.10 -13.50 18.52
N PHE A 66 -8.00 -12.72 17.45
CA PHE A 66 -6.76 -12.66 16.68
C PHE A 66 -5.68 -11.93 17.46
N ALA A 67 -4.59 -12.63 17.73
CA ALA A 67 -3.50 -12.14 18.55
C ALA A 67 -2.21 -11.88 17.78
N GLY A 68 -2.22 -12.07 16.44
CA GLY A 68 -1.08 -11.79 15.56
C GLY A 68 -0.91 -10.31 15.27
N SER A 69 0.31 -9.87 15.00
CA SER A 69 0.60 -8.52 14.50
C SER A 69 1.98 -8.44 13.83
N LEU A 70 2.15 -7.43 12.98
CA LEU A 70 3.47 -7.09 12.40
C LEU A 70 4.51 -6.81 13.50
N GLY A 71 4.13 -6.10 14.58
CA GLY A 71 5.02 -5.83 15.69
C GLY A 71 5.49 -7.09 16.40
N LYS A 72 4.60 -8.07 16.62
CA LYS A 72 4.97 -9.39 17.17
C LYS A 72 5.91 -10.14 16.24
N ALA A 73 5.61 -10.19 14.95
CA ALA A 73 6.46 -10.84 13.98
C ALA A 73 7.86 -10.25 14.00
N LEU A 74 7.98 -8.92 13.88
CA LEU A 74 9.27 -8.21 13.85
C LEU A 74 10.08 -8.34 15.15
N SER A 75 9.41 -8.54 16.29
CA SER A 75 10.05 -8.67 17.60
C SER A 75 10.41 -10.11 17.97
N SER A 76 10.04 -11.07 17.13
CA SER A 76 10.37 -12.47 17.38
C SER A 76 11.88 -12.73 17.27
N VAL A 77 12.40 -13.59 18.15
CA VAL A 77 13.79 -14.06 18.05
C VAL A 77 13.96 -14.89 16.77
N ASP A 78 13.06 -15.84 16.57
CA ASP A 78 13.01 -16.69 15.38
C ASP A 78 12.12 -16.02 14.33
N PHE A 79 12.73 -15.16 13.52
CA PHE A 79 12.02 -14.47 12.46
C PHE A 79 12.21 -15.20 11.14
N ASP A 80 11.16 -15.87 10.72
CA ASP A 80 11.10 -16.64 9.49
C ASP A 80 9.76 -16.45 8.78
N ARG A 81 9.57 -17.16 7.67
CA ARG A 81 8.33 -17.15 6.91
C ARG A 81 7.12 -17.58 7.75
N ASP A 82 7.28 -18.61 8.58
CA ASP A 82 6.19 -19.15 9.39
C ASP A 82 5.75 -18.14 10.46
N MET A 83 6.70 -17.39 11.02
CA MET A 83 6.41 -16.30 11.94
C MET A 83 5.60 -15.19 11.27
N ILE A 84 5.92 -14.84 10.02
CA ILE A 84 5.14 -13.85 9.25
C ILE A 84 3.72 -14.39 9.01
N LEU A 85 3.59 -15.61 8.50
CA LEU A 85 2.29 -16.21 8.18
C LEU A 85 1.37 -16.35 9.40
N LYS A 86 1.91 -16.72 10.56
CA LYS A 86 1.16 -16.80 11.84
C LYS A 86 0.62 -15.45 12.31
N ASN A 87 1.19 -14.35 11.84
CA ASN A 87 0.80 -13.00 12.22
C ASN A 87 -0.06 -12.29 11.15
N ILE A 88 -0.42 -12.98 10.06
CA ILE A 88 -1.36 -12.50 9.06
C ILE A 88 -2.79 -12.82 9.48
N TYR A 89 -3.66 -11.82 9.42
CA TYR A 89 -5.11 -11.97 9.57
C TYR A 89 -5.76 -12.08 8.19
N MET A 90 -6.52 -13.15 7.95
CA MET A 90 -7.29 -13.31 6.71
C MET A 90 -8.58 -12.50 6.80
N ALA A 91 -8.62 -11.36 6.11
CA ALA A 91 -9.79 -10.48 6.06
C ALA A 91 -10.85 -10.99 5.06
N THR A 92 -10.42 -11.69 4.01
CA THR A 92 -11.25 -12.39 3.02
C THR A 92 -10.51 -13.65 2.56
N ASP A 93 -11.14 -14.47 1.73
CA ASP A 93 -10.51 -15.69 1.19
C ASP A 93 -9.20 -15.42 0.42
N HIS A 94 -9.04 -14.21 -0.14
CA HIS A 94 -7.88 -13.82 -0.94
C HIS A 94 -7.09 -12.65 -0.38
N VAL A 95 -7.48 -12.06 0.75
CA VAL A 95 -6.77 -10.90 1.32
C VAL A 95 -6.40 -11.16 2.76
N GLY A 96 -5.10 -11.25 3.01
CA GLY A 96 -4.51 -11.25 4.36
C GLY A 96 -4.00 -9.85 4.72
N ILE A 97 -4.01 -9.53 6.00
CA ILE A 97 -3.49 -8.27 6.56
C ILE A 97 -2.36 -8.56 7.52
N LEU A 98 -1.22 -7.90 7.32
CA LEU A 98 -0.07 -7.88 8.21
C LEU A 98 0.18 -6.44 8.66
N SER A 99 -0.26 -6.09 9.85
CA SER A 99 -0.19 -4.74 10.41
C SER A 99 -0.02 -4.78 11.91
N TYR A 100 0.36 -3.66 12.52
CA TYR A 100 0.18 -3.49 13.96
C TYR A 100 -1.31 -3.56 14.30
N ASN A 101 -1.65 -4.10 15.47
CA ASN A 101 -3.04 -4.20 15.92
C ASN A 101 -3.54 -2.86 16.47
N ILE A 102 -4.85 -2.79 16.72
CA ILE A 102 -5.46 -1.71 17.47
C ILE A 102 -4.78 -1.63 18.85
N ARG A 103 -4.40 -0.43 19.27
CA ARG A 103 -3.65 -0.10 20.51
C ARG A 103 -2.18 -0.49 20.49
N GLU A 104 -1.64 -0.95 19.38
CA GLU A 104 -0.20 -1.11 19.18
C GLU A 104 0.36 0.04 18.34
N ASN A 105 1.62 0.34 18.53
CA ASN A 105 2.41 1.30 17.75
C ASN A 105 3.90 0.94 17.82
N ALA A 106 4.75 1.74 17.18
CA ALA A 106 6.20 1.51 17.18
C ALA A 106 6.82 1.36 18.57
N ASN A 107 6.25 2.03 19.60
CA ASN A 107 6.75 2.00 20.97
C ASN A 107 6.24 0.81 21.80
N THR A 108 5.29 0.03 21.26
CA THR A 108 4.77 -1.18 21.93
C THR A 108 5.80 -2.30 21.96
N TYR A 109 6.73 -2.28 21.02
CA TYR A 109 7.76 -3.30 20.81
C TYR A 109 9.16 -2.69 20.86
N ALA A 110 10.18 -3.55 20.94
CA ALA A 110 11.57 -3.11 20.83
C ALA A 110 11.82 -2.46 19.45
N VAL A 111 12.80 -1.55 19.40
CA VAL A 111 13.20 -0.88 18.16
C VAL A 111 13.64 -1.92 17.14
N VAL A 112 13.00 -1.92 15.99
CA VAL A 112 13.29 -2.85 14.90
C VAL A 112 14.54 -2.40 14.15
N SER A 113 15.50 -3.30 13.97
CA SER A 113 16.72 -3.02 13.22
C SER A 113 16.45 -2.92 11.71
N GLN A 114 17.40 -2.35 10.96
CA GLN A 114 17.29 -2.29 9.49
C GLN A 114 17.32 -3.70 8.88
N GLU A 115 18.21 -4.56 9.39
CA GLU A 115 18.36 -5.94 8.93
C GLU A 115 17.04 -6.71 9.07
N ARG A 116 16.32 -6.52 10.17
CA ARG A 116 15.02 -7.16 10.40
C ARG A 116 13.96 -6.71 9.40
N ILE A 117 14.00 -5.44 9.00
CA ILE A 117 13.11 -4.91 7.97
C ILE A 117 13.51 -5.44 6.59
N ASP A 118 14.80 -5.55 6.31
CA ASP A 118 15.30 -6.14 5.08
C ASP A 118 14.89 -7.60 4.95
N ASP A 119 14.99 -8.37 6.03
CA ASP A 119 14.51 -9.74 6.12
C ASP A 119 13.00 -9.84 5.88
N LEU A 120 12.20 -8.94 6.46
CA LEU A 120 10.74 -8.92 6.22
C LEU A 120 10.43 -8.81 4.72
N TYR A 121 11.01 -7.83 4.02
CA TYR A 121 10.73 -7.64 2.60
C TYR A 121 11.30 -8.75 1.73
N MET A 122 12.42 -9.36 2.13
CA MET A 122 12.94 -10.56 1.49
C MET A 122 11.96 -11.72 1.61
N GLN A 123 11.45 -11.99 2.81
CA GLN A 123 10.46 -13.06 3.05
C GLN A 123 9.12 -12.79 2.33
N LEU A 124 8.66 -11.53 2.29
CA LEU A 124 7.48 -11.14 1.53
C LEU A 124 7.67 -11.36 0.02
N ARG A 125 8.86 -11.05 -0.52
CA ARG A 125 9.20 -11.29 -1.93
C ARG A 125 9.19 -12.77 -2.31
N GLN A 126 9.45 -13.66 -1.36
CA GLN A 126 9.49 -15.10 -1.57
C GLN A 126 8.13 -15.79 -1.46
N GLN A 127 7.04 -15.04 -1.17
CA GLN A 127 5.69 -15.62 -1.16
C GLN A 127 5.28 -15.98 -2.59
N SER A 128 5.02 -17.26 -2.86
CA SER A 128 4.51 -17.71 -4.14
C SER A 128 3.02 -17.38 -4.27
N ASP A 129 2.58 -17.05 -5.48
CA ASP A 129 1.17 -16.82 -5.84
C ASP A 129 0.46 -15.73 -4.99
N THR A 130 1.22 -14.72 -4.51
CA THR A 130 0.67 -13.68 -3.63
C THR A 130 1.32 -12.33 -3.90
N ASP A 131 0.55 -11.34 -4.33
CA ASP A 131 1.01 -9.97 -4.44
C ASP A 131 1.00 -9.27 -3.08
N ILE A 132 1.94 -8.36 -2.90
CA ILE A 132 2.09 -7.59 -1.67
C ILE A 132 1.70 -6.14 -1.96
N ILE A 133 0.74 -5.60 -1.21
CA ILE A 133 0.41 -4.18 -1.24
C ILE A 133 0.81 -3.56 0.09
N VAL A 134 1.68 -2.56 0.07
CA VAL A 134 2.16 -1.88 1.28
C VAL A 134 1.47 -0.52 1.39
N ASP A 135 0.67 -0.36 2.45
CA ASP A 135 0.08 0.93 2.83
C ASP A 135 1.12 1.74 3.61
N CYS A 136 1.78 2.67 2.91
CA CYS A 136 2.91 3.44 3.41
C CYS A 136 2.48 4.66 4.23
N THR A 137 3.36 5.11 5.14
CA THR A 137 3.22 6.44 5.76
C THR A 137 3.55 7.53 4.74
N SER A 138 3.34 8.79 5.13
CA SER A 138 3.79 9.93 4.33
C SER A 138 5.26 10.30 4.60
N ASP A 139 5.87 9.72 5.60
CA ASP A 139 7.24 10.05 6.02
C ASP A 139 8.20 8.92 5.68
N ILE A 140 8.82 9.05 4.52
CA ILE A 140 9.82 8.10 4.03
C ILE A 140 11.14 8.21 4.82
N SER A 141 11.42 9.38 5.42
CA SER A 141 12.67 9.63 6.12
C SER A 141 12.69 9.01 7.52
N GLN A 142 11.54 8.92 8.18
CA GLN A 142 11.42 8.41 9.55
C GLN A 142 10.91 6.97 9.60
N SER A 143 10.19 6.52 8.57
CA SER A 143 9.65 5.17 8.52
C SER A 143 10.55 4.23 7.72
N LYS A 144 11.37 3.43 8.41
CA LYS A 144 12.17 2.38 7.77
C LYS A 144 11.32 1.40 6.96
N LEU A 145 10.11 1.05 7.44
CA LEU A 145 9.18 0.18 6.71
C LEU A 145 8.74 0.81 5.40
N THR A 146 8.35 2.09 5.41
CA THR A 146 7.97 2.83 4.20
C THR A 146 9.16 2.99 3.24
N ALA A 147 10.32 3.41 3.75
CA ALA A 147 11.52 3.55 2.92
C ALA A 147 11.86 2.24 2.20
N LYS A 148 11.87 1.13 2.93
CA LYS A 148 12.15 -0.19 2.35
C LYS A 148 11.06 -0.64 1.39
N ALA A 149 9.78 -0.34 1.67
CA ALA A 149 8.68 -0.62 0.74
C ALA A 149 8.91 0.06 -0.61
N VAL A 150 9.18 1.37 -0.60
CA VAL A 150 9.41 2.15 -1.82
C VAL A 150 10.65 1.67 -2.57
N ILE A 151 11.74 1.32 -1.85
CA ILE A 151 12.95 0.78 -2.47
C ILE A 151 12.70 -0.60 -3.10
N THR A 152 11.95 -1.48 -2.44
CA THR A 152 11.77 -2.87 -2.85
C THR A 152 10.62 -3.06 -3.84
N ALA A 153 9.67 -2.14 -3.89
CA ALA A 153 8.48 -2.22 -4.74
C ALA A 153 8.83 -2.32 -6.23
N ASP A 154 8.06 -3.12 -6.96
CA ASP A 154 8.09 -3.18 -8.43
C ASP A 154 7.33 -1.99 -9.02
N VAL A 155 6.28 -1.56 -8.31
CA VAL A 155 5.49 -0.36 -8.64
C VAL A 155 5.26 0.47 -7.39
N VAL A 156 5.48 1.77 -7.50
CA VAL A 156 5.13 2.74 -6.47
C VAL A 156 3.95 3.58 -6.97
N ILE A 157 2.82 3.49 -6.29
CA ILE A 157 1.67 4.37 -6.52
C ILE A 157 1.87 5.58 -5.61
N GLU A 158 2.22 6.72 -6.21
CA GLU A 158 2.38 7.97 -5.49
C GLU A 158 1.09 8.77 -5.57
N LEU A 159 0.50 9.05 -4.42
CA LEU A 159 -0.77 9.78 -4.28
C LEU A 159 -0.51 11.19 -3.75
N LEU A 160 -0.87 12.20 -4.53
CA LEU A 160 -0.70 13.61 -4.21
C LEU A 160 -2.07 14.29 -4.15
N THR A 161 -2.39 14.98 -3.06
CA THR A 161 -3.64 15.74 -2.98
C THR A 161 -3.62 16.95 -3.93
N CYS A 162 -4.78 17.28 -4.51
CA CYS A 162 -4.94 18.44 -5.40
C CYS A 162 -5.08 19.74 -4.59
N ASP A 163 -4.08 20.03 -3.78
CA ASP A 163 -4.02 21.20 -2.90
C ASP A 163 -2.56 21.60 -2.58
N THR A 164 -2.39 22.66 -1.81
CA THR A 164 -1.07 23.16 -1.40
C THR A 164 -0.26 22.11 -0.62
N ASN A 165 -0.94 21.26 0.17
CA ASN A 165 -0.26 20.21 0.92
C ASN A 165 0.38 19.17 -0.01
N GLY A 166 -0.34 18.75 -1.07
CA GLY A 166 0.22 17.85 -2.08
C GLY A 166 1.39 18.48 -2.84
N LEU A 167 1.29 19.76 -3.22
CA LEU A 167 2.36 20.47 -3.92
C LEU A 167 3.62 20.62 -3.05
N VAL A 168 3.48 21.02 -1.79
CA VAL A 168 4.62 21.16 -0.87
C VAL A 168 5.26 19.81 -0.58
N PHE A 169 4.44 18.76 -0.39
CA PHE A 169 4.93 17.41 -0.22
C PHE A 169 5.74 16.95 -1.42
N ASP A 170 5.22 17.09 -2.64
CA ASP A 170 5.92 16.73 -3.88
C ASP A 170 7.30 17.38 -3.97
N GLY A 171 7.37 18.70 -3.84
CA GLY A 171 8.63 19.43 -3.87
C GLY A 171 9.61 19.05 -2.76
N SER A 172 9.11 18.66 -1.57
CA SER A 172 9.97 18.24 -0.45
C SER A 172 10.48 16.80 -0.60
N GLN A 173 9.72 15.92 -1.26
CA GLN A 173 10.12 14.53 -1.46
C GLN A 173 11.01 14.34 -2.70
N GLU A 174 10.91 15.21 -3.68
CA GLU A 174 11.65 15.09 -4.94
C GLU A 174 13.17 14.87 -4.74
N PRO A 175 13.91 15.63 -3.90
CA PRO A 175 15.33 15.40 -3.70
C PRO A 175 15.66 14.04 -3.10
N ILE A 176 14.76 13.49 -2.25
CA ILE A 176 14.93 12.17 -1.64
C ILE A 176 14.72 11.10 -2.70
N LEU A 177 13.63 11.20 -3.46
CA LEU A 177 13.21 10.20 -4.45
C LEU A 177 14.12 10.19 -5.70
N GLN A 178 14.86 11.28 -5.96
CA GLN A 178 15.89 11.33 -7.00
C GLN A 178 17.20 10.65 -6.61
N SER A 179 17.38 10.26 -5.34
CA SER A 179 18.59 9.54 -4.94
C SER A 179 18.67 8.16 -5.61
N GLU A 180 19.90 7.64 -5.80
CA GLU A 180 20.18 6.41 -6.55
C GLU A 180 19.31 5.21 -6.11
N GLN A 181 19.03 5.08 -4.82
CA GLN A 181 18.25 3.98 -4.27
C GLN A 181 16.79 3.93 -4.74
N TYR A 182 16.24 5.07 -5.24
CA TYR A 182 14.85 5.17 -5.71
C TYR A 182 14.72 5.30 -7.24
N THR A 183 15.80 5.61 -7.96
CA THR A 183 15.81 5.99 -9.40
C THR A 183 15.29 4.91 -10.33
N TYR A 184 15.48 3.65 -9.96
CA TYR A 184 15.07 2.50 -10.78
C TYR A 184 13.63 2.04 -10.50
N ARG A 185 12.87 2.80 -9.73
CA ARG A 185 11.51 2.41 -9.36
C ARG A 185 10.49 3.04 -10.29
N LYS A 186 9.47 2.26 -10.59
CA LYS A 186 8.35 2.73 -11.36
C LYS A 186 7.38 3.48 -10.46
N PHE A 187 7.22 4.76 -10.76
CA PHE A 187 6.25 5.60 -10.09
C PHE A 187 5.03 5.81 -11.00
N VAL A 188 3.86 5.38 -10.52
CA VAL A 188 2.55 5.74 -11.06
C VAL A 188 2.02 6.88 -10.19
N ARG A 189 2.21 8.12 -10.65
CA ARG A 189 1.85 9.32 -9.91
C ARG A 189 0.39 9.66 -10.17
N MET A 190 -0.42 9.71 -9.12
CA MET A 190 -1.85 9.96 -9.19
C MET A 190 -2.20 11.19 -8.35
N MET A 191 -2.99 12.09 -8.92
CA MET A 191 -3.60 13.16 -8.15
C MET A 191 -4.84 12.61 -7.44
N SER A 192 -4.97 12.83 -6.15
CA SER A 192 -6.11 12.35 -5.37
C SER A 192 -6.97 13.51 -4.85
N PHE A 193 -8.28 13.34 -4.95
CA PHE A 193 -9.24 14.28 -4.38
C PHE A 193 -9.78 13.73 -3.07
N SER A 194 -9.25 14.23 -1.95
CA SER A 194 -9.66 13.83 -0.61
C SER A 194 -10.84 14.64 -0.07
N SER A 195 -11.26 15.70 -0.79
CA SER A 195 -12.42 16.52 -0.48
C SER A 195 -13.01 17.15 -1.75
N VAL A 196 -14.15 17.81 -1.62
CA VAL A 196 -14.73 18.62 -2.68
C VAL A 196 -13.97 19.93 -2.92
N PHE A 197 -13.20 20.38 -1.92
CA PHE A 197 -12.35 21.56 -2.01
C PHE A 197 -10.99 21.18 -2.57
N LYS A 198 -10.67 21.70 -3.74
CA LYS A 198 -9.40 21.44 -4.45
C LYS A 198 -8.96 22.70 -5.18
N GLN A 199 -7.68 22.77 -5.48
CA GLN A 199 -7.10 23.75 -6.39
C GLN A 199 -7.49 23.46 -7.85
N ASP A 200 -7.17 24.38 -8.74
CA ASP A 200 -7.32 24.12 -10.18
C ASP A 200 -6.46 22.90 -10.59
N GLU A 201 -7.12 21.88 -11.12
CA GLU A 201 -6.48 20.59 -11.43
C GLU A 201 -5.40 20.72 -12.51
N ALA A 202 -5.63 21.59 -13.53
CA ALA A 202 -4.68 21.77 -14.61
C ALA A 202 -3.43 22.51 -14.11
N ALA A 203 -3.60 23.54 -13.29
CA ALA A 203 -2.51 24.27 -12.67
C ALA A 203 -1.69 23.37 -11.75
N MET A 204 -2.34 22.53 -10.95
CA MET A 204 -1.67 21.59 -10.05
C MET A 204 -0.90 20.50 -10.83
N LYS A 205 -1.47 19.94 -11.89
CA LYS A 205 -0.78 18.99 -12.76
C LYS A 205 0.47 19.60 -13.42
N ASN A 206 0.37 20.85 -13.86
CA ASN A 206 1.51 21.56 -14.44
C ASN A 206 2.61 21.80 -13.39
N ALA A 207 2.24 22.15 -12.15
CA ALA A 207 3.20 22.41 -11.08
C ALA A 207 3.87 21.13 -10.55
N MET A 208 3.13 20.04 -10.41
CA MET A 208 3.64 18.74 -9.93
C MET A 208 4.30 17.92 -11.06
N GLY A 209 4.16 18.33 -12.31
CA GLY A 209 4.73 17.63 -13.46
C GLY A 209 3.98 16.34 -13.81
N ARG A 210 4.68 15.27 -14.12
CA ARG A 210 4.12 14.02 -14.66
C ARG A 210 3.09 13.36 -13.72
N ILE A 211 1.78 13.56 -13.99
CA ILE A 211 0.65 12.91 -13.33
C ILE A 211 0.01 11.91 -14.31
N SER A 212 -0.08 10.63 -13.91
CA SER A 212 -0.60 9.53 -14.75
C SER A 212 -2.13 9.46 -14.74
N GLY A 213 -2.77 9.99 -13.71
CA GLY A 213 -4.23 9.95 -13.59
C GLY A 213 -4.74 10.61 -12.31
N THR A 214 -6.04 10.47 -12.08
CA THR A 214 -6.72 11.13 -10.96
C THR A 214 -7.60 10.12 -10.22
N ILE A 215 -7.50 10.07 -8.90
CA ILE A 215 -8.43 9.35 -8.03
C ILE A 215 -9.52 10.34 -7.58
N PRO A 216 -10.78 10.14 -7.98
CA PRO A 216 -11.87 11.05 -7.66
C PRO A 216 -12.22 11.01 -6.17
N TYR A 217 -12.76 12.11 -5.66
CA TYR A 217 -13.38 12.13 -4.34
C TYR A 217 -14.57 11.18 -4.30
N CYS A 218 -14.52 10.19 -3.42
CA CYS A 218 -15.58 9.20 -3.26
C CYS A 218 -15.99 9.08 -1.78
N PRO A 219 -17.04 9.80 -1.34
CA PRO A 219 -17.54 9.76 0.04
C PRO A 219 -17.88 8.34 0.51
N LYS A 220 -18.42 7.52 -0.39
CA LYS A 220 -18.77 6.12 -0.08
C LYS A 220 -17.54 5.26 0.27
N ALA A 221 -16.41 5.47 -0.40
CA ALA A 221 -15.18 4.76 -0.07
C ALA A 221 -14.68 5.16 1.33
N ALA A 222 -14.76 6.46 1.68
CA ALA A 222 -14.42 6.94 3.01
C ALA A 222 -15.39 6.42 4.09
N GLU A 223 -16.69 6.37 3.79
CA GLU A 223 -17.71 5.79 4.68
C GLU A 223 -17.41 4.30 4.95
N TYR A 224 -17.14 3.50 3.91
CA TYR A 224 -16.86 2.07 4.06
C TYR A 224 -15.52 1.80 4.73
N LEU A 225 -14.52 2.67 4.54
CA LEU A 225 -13.29 2.62 5.31
C LEU A 225 -13.57 2.76 6.80
N ASN A 226 -14.33 3.79 7.19
CA ASN A 226 -14.68 4.04 8.59
C ASN A 226 -15.57 2.94 9.21
N GLN A 227 -16.35 2.25 8.39
CA GLN A 227 -17.18 1.11 8.81
C GLN A 227 -16.40 -0.21 8.82
N GLY A 228 -15.15 -0.25 8.38
CA GLY A 228 -14.35 -1.48 8.24
C GLY A 228 -14.89 -2.43 7.18
N THR A 229 -15.60 -1.95 6.19
CA THR A 229 -16.29 -2.80 5.19
C THR A 229 -15.76 -2.60 3.77
N LEU A 230 -14.73 -1.77 3.56
CA LEU A 230 -14.24 -1.43 2.22
C LEU A 230 -13.67 -2.63 1.45
N LEU A 231 -13.09 -3.62 2.14
CA LEU A 231 -12.61 -4.86 1.52
C LEU A 231 -13.76 -5.77 1.08
N THR A 232 -14.85 -5.81 1.83
CA THR A 232 -15.95 -6.75 1.61
C THR A 232 -17.10 -6.17 0.81
N LYS A 233 -17.31 -4.85 0.90
CA LYS A 233 -18.35 -4.15 0.15
C LYS A 233 -17.77 -3.41 -1.06
N GLY A 234 -18.35 -3.63 -2.22
CA GLY A 234 -18.06 -2.82 -3.41
C GLY A 234 -18.58 -1.40 -3.22
N VAL A 235 -17.79 -0.42 -3.61
CA VAL A 235 -18.22 0.98 -3.65
C VAL A 235 -19.17 1.16 -4.83
N ASP A 236 -20.35 1.71 -4.60
CA ASP A 236 -21.30 2.05 -5.65
C ASP A 236 -20.97 3.45 -6.23
N ASP A 237 -19.84 3.53 -6.90
CA ASP A 237 -19.38 4.71 -7.65
C ASP A 237 -18.63 4.23 -8.90
N ARG A 238 -19.26 4.43 -10.06
CA ARG A 238 -18.72 3.95 -11.34
C ARG A 238 -17.37 4.61 -11.68
N THR A 239 -17.23 5.89 -11.44
CA THR A 239 -16.01 6.65 -11.78
C THR A 239 -14.84 6.18 -10.91
N TYR A 240 -15.08 6.07 -9.61
CA TYR A 240 -14.09 5.55 -8.67
C TYR A 240 -13.66 4.12 -9.02
N ASN A 241 -14.63 3.22 -9.24
CA ASN A 241 -14.35 1.83 -9.59
C ASN A 241 -13.58 1.70 -10.92
N THR A 242 -13.91 2.53 -11.93
CA THR A 242 -13.18 2.55 -13.20
C THR A 242 -11.74 3.01 -12.99
N THR A 243 -11.50 4.00 -12.14
CA THR A 243 -10.14 4.46 -11.81
C THR A 243 -9.33 3.38 -11.10
N ILE A 244 -9.90 2.71 -10.09
CA ILE A 244 -9.21 1.60 -9.38
C ILE A 244 -8.91 0.45 -10.35
N LYS A 245 -9.85 0.10 -11.23
CA LYS A 245 -9.64 -0.89 -12.28
C LYS A 245 -8.47 -0.50 -13.20
N SER A 246 -8.47 0.72 -13.73
CA SER A 246 -7.40 1.21 -14.63
C SER A 246 -6.05 1.22 -13.93
N LEU A 247 -6.00 1.61 -12.65
CA LEU A 247 -4.79 1.55 -11.85
C LEU A 247 -4.26 0.12 -11.70
N ALA A 248 -5.15 -0.84 -11.39
CA ALA A 248 -4.77 -2.25 -11.33
C ALA A 248 -4.28 -2.78 -12.69
N GLU A 249 -4.91 -2.39 -13.79
CA GLU A 249 -4.48 -2.77 -15.14
C GLU A 249 -3.10 -2.21 -15.50
N ILE A 250 -2.77 -0.98 -15.07
CA ILE A 250 -1.43 -0.41 -15.24
C ILE A 250 -0.40 -1.26 -14.49
N ILE A 251 -0.71 -1.63 -13.23
CA ILE A 251 0.19 -2.44 -12.40
C ILE A 251 0.39 -3.83 -12.99
N MET A 252 -0.68 -4.46 -13.52
CA MET A 252 -0.63 -5.82 -14.07
C MET A 252 -0.01 -5.91 -15.48
N LYS A 253 -0.07 -4.84 -16.28
CA LYS A 253 0.38 -4.85 -17.69
C LYS A 253 1.86 -4.62 -17.89
N GLU A 254 2.60 -4.20 -16.88
CA GLU A 254 4.01 -3.87 -17.06
C GLU A 254 4.91 -5.07 -16.79
N GLU A 255 5.28 -5.64 -17.89
CA GLU A 255 6.41 -6.54 -18.12
C GLU A 255 7.61 -5.77 -18.68
#